data_8ee2670f263c5368ce335c49e72a4a32
#
_entry.id   8ee2670f263c5368ce335c49e72a4a32
#
_cell.length_a   1.000
_cell.length_b   1.000
_cell.length_c   1.000
_cell.angle_alpha   90.00
_cell.angle_beta   90.00
_cell.angle_gamma   90.00
#
_symmetry.space_group_name_H-M   'P 1'
#
loop_
_entity.id
_entity.type
_entity.pdbx_description
1 polymer ?
#
loop_
_entity_poly.entity_id
_entity_poly.type
_entity_poly.pdbx_seq_one_letter_code
_entity_poly.pdbx_strand_id
1 'polypeptide(L)'
;MKSKIIAGVGIVVLAIALIFAMKPKSFDKQFEKKMSDMNSYILEGNMEIAKGEDVKTYAVEVGYKKADKDFFKVTLTDKELNQEQIILRNDAGVFVVTPSLNQIFKFEGDWPMNSPKPYLLQSISDIVKGKDAAIKEEKGGYLVTSKVSYPNNKNFDHEEIMFDKDSKLKWLQIYNKDNTSELKIVFTKSENKKKIKDD
;
A
#
# COMPACT_ATOMS: atom_id res chain seq x y z
N MET A 1 29.98 6.71 31.74
CA MET A 1 28.84 6.02 31.14
C MET A 1 28.25 6.70 29.90
N LYS A 2 28.46 8.01 29.65
CA LYS A 2 27.84 8.72 28.48
C LYS A 2 28.46 8.39 27.12
N SER A 3 29.72 7.96 27.04
CA SER A 3 30.41 7.68 25.75
C SER A 3 29.96 6.35 25.08
N LYS A 4 29.53 5.37 25.85
CA LYS A 4 29.10 4.05 25.29
C LYS A 4 27.72 4.11 24.63
N ILE A 5 26.84 5.05 25.06
CA ILE A 5 25.51 5.22 24.49
C ILE A 5 25.63 5.93 23.12
N ILE A 6 26.54 6.87 22.98
CA ILE A 6 26.75 7.60 21.71
C ILE A 6 27.32 6.66 20.61
N ALA A 7 28.19 5.73 20.99
CA ALA A 7 28.72 4.73 20.05
C ALA A 7 27.63 3.76 19.55
N GLY A 8 26.70 3.35 20.44
CA GLY A 8 25.60 2.44 20.06
C GLY A 8 24.62 3.08 19.08
N VAL A 9 24.26 4.35 19.29
CA VAL A 9 23.34 5.09 18.40
C VAL A 9 23.99 5.33 17.02
N GLY A 10 25.29 5.64 16.99
CA GLY A 10 26.04 5.82 15.73
C GLY A 10 26.10 4.55 14.87
N ILE A 11 26.24 3.38 15.47
CA ILE A 11 26.26 2.10 14.76
C ILE A 11 24.89 1.74 14.19
N VAL A 12 23.80 2.00 14.93
CA VAL A 12 22.43 1.77 14.46
C VAL A 12 22.10 2.69 13.29
N VAL A 13 22.45 3.98 13.36
CA VAL A 13 22.22 4.95 12.27
C VAL A 13 23.05 4.59 11.03
N LEU A 14 24.30 4.13 11.19
CA LEU A 14 25.16 3.65 10.09
C LEU A 14 24.62 2.34 9.50
N ALA A 15 24.09 1.43 10.29
CA ALA A 15 23.46 0.19 9.81
C ALA A 15 22.19 0.48 8.99
N ILE A 16 21.37 1.42 9.44
CA ILE A 16 20.18 1.88 8.70
C ILE A 16 20.61 2.57 7.40
N ALA A 17 21.62 3.44 7.43
CA ALA A 17 22.13 4.12 6.23
C ALA A 17 22.73 3.15 5.21
N LEU A 18 23.38 2.07 5.64
CA LEU A 18 23.91 1.03 4.75
C LEU A 18 22.82 0.15 4.13
N ILE A 19 21.70 -0.09 4.84
CA ILE A 19 20.54 -0.80 4.30
C ILE A 19 19.90 0.01 3.16
N PHE A 20 19.88 1.35 3.24
CA PHE A 20 19.36 2.23 2.19
C PHE A 20 20.16 2.24 0.89
N ALA A 21 21.38 1.70 0.87
CA ALA A 21 22.26 1.77 -0.29
C ALA A 21 22.22 0.56 -1.24
N MET A 22 21.52 -0.53 -0.89
CA MET A 22 21.57 -1.78 -1.65
C MET A 22 20.20 -2.19 -2.20
N LYS A 23 19.77 -1.54 -3.29
CA LYS A 23 18.64 -2.09 -4.08
C LYS A 23 19.12 -3.31 -4.86
N PRO A 24 18.49 -4.49 -4.69
CA PRO A 24 18.81 -5.65 -5.51
C PRO A 24 18.42 -5.36 -6.97
N LYS A 25 19.40 -5.18 -7.84
CA LYS A 25 19.19 -4.82 -9.27
C LYS A 25 18.22 -5.76 -10.01
N SER A 26 18.03 -6.98 -9.52
CA SER A 26 17.10 -7.94 -10.09
C SER A 26 15.64 -7.63 -9.79
N PHE A 27 15.31 -7.21 -8.55
CA PHE A 27 13.93 -6.90 -8.16
C PHE A 27 13.42 -5.64 -8.85
N ASP A 28 14.18 -4.53 -8.83
CA ASP A 28 13.77 -3.27 -9.45
C ASP A 28 13.37 -3.48 -10.92
N LYS A 29 14.23 -4.15 -11.70
CA LYS A 29 13.96 -4.41 -13.12
C LYS A 29 12.74 -5.33 -13.37
N GLN A 30 12.58 -6.37 -12.56
CA GLN A 30 11.44 -7.28 -12.68
C GLN A 30 10.13 -6.58 -12.30
N PHE A 31 10.16 -5.82 -11.21
CA PHE A 31 8.99 -5.09 -10.73
C PHE A 31 8.59 -3.97 -11.71
N GLU A 32 9.55 -3.17 -12.19
CA GLU A 32 9.29 -2.13 -13.19
C GLU A 32 8.70 -2.70 -14.47
N LYS A 33 9.29 -3.79 -14.99
CA LYS A 33 8.74 -4.48 -16.17
C LYS A 33 7.32 -4.95 -15.93
N LYS A 34 7.06 -5.58 -14.78
CA LYS A 34 5.73 -6.07 -14.41
C LYS A 34 4.71 -4.94 -14.33
N MET A 35 5.08 -3.80 -13.75
CA MET A 35 4.21 -2.62 -13.64
C MET A 35 3.98 -1.94 -14.99
N SER A 36 5.00 -1.87 -15.86
CA SER A 36 4.85 -1.29 -17.20
C SER A 36 3.95 -2.11 -18.12
N ASP A 37 4.03 -3.44 -18.00
CA ASP A 37 3.26 -4.38 -18.82
C ASP A 37 1.81 -4.55 -18.30
N MET A 38 1.50 -3.97 -17.15
CA MET A 38 0.21 -4.15 -16.48
C MET A 38 -0.83 -3.15 -17.00
N ASN A 39 -1.84 -3.66 -17.70
CA ASN A 39 -2.97 -2.86 -18.16
C ASN A 39 -4.20 -2.97 -17.26
N SER A 40 -4.35 -4.05 -16.55
CA SER A 40 -5.40 -4.24 -15.56
C SER A 40 -5.03 -5.31 -14.55
N TYR A 41 -5.58 -5.20 -13.35
CA TYR A 41 -5.37 -6.18 -12.30
C TYR A 41 -6.57 -6.33 -11.38
N ILE A 42 -6.59 -7.45 -10.66
CA ILE A 42 -7.48 -7.69 -9.53
C ILE A 42 -6.61 -8.02 -8.32
N LEU A 43 -6.87 -7.36 -7.19
CA LEU A 43 -6.34 -7.70 -5.88
C LEU A 43 -7.49 -8.05 -4.95
N GLU A 44 -7.28 -9.05 -4.11
CA GLU A 44 -8.18 -9.38 -3.01
C GLU A 44 -7.33 -9.59 -1.74
N GLY A 45 -7.86 -9.22 -0.60
CA GLY A 45 -7.13 -9.36 0.66
C GLY A 45 -7.97 -9.05 1.89
N ASN A 46 -7.30 -9.08 3.02
CA ASN A 46 -7.86 -8.70 4.31
C ASN A 46 -7.06 -7.52 4.86
N MET A 47 -7.77 -6.49 5.29
CA MET A 47 -7.19 -5.28 5.87
C MET A 47 -7.61 -5.18 7.34
N GLU A 48 -6.65 -4.92 8.19
CA GLU A 48 -6.83 -4.60 9.60
C GLU A 48 -6.42 -3.13 9.81
N ILE A 49 -7.27 -2.39 10.50
CA ILE A 49 -6.99 -1.01 10.93
C ILE A 49 -7.07 -1.00 12.45
N ALA A 50 -5.95 -0.70 13.10
CA ALA A 50 -5.86 -0.59 14.55
C ALA A 50 -5.92 0.89 14.98
N LYS A 51 -6.72 1.17 16.00
CA LYS A 51 -6.77 2.48 16.65
C LYS A 51 -6.80 2.28 18.18
N GLY A 52 -5.61 2.29 18.78
CA GLY A 52 -5.44 1.86 20.16
C GLY A 52 -5.73 0.36 20.30
N GLU A 53 -6.65 0.00 21.20
CA GLU A 53 -7.07 -1.40 21.41
C GLU A 53 -8.15 -1.86 20.42
N ASP A 54 -8.77 -0.92 19.70
CA ASP A 54 -9.81 -1.22 18.73
C ASP A 54 -9.19 -1.66 17.40
N VAL A 55 -9.57 -2.82 16.90
CA VAL A 55 -9.14 -3.35 15.60
C VAL A 55 -10.37 -3.61 14.73
N LYS A 56 -10.42 -2.95 13.57
CA LYS A 56 -11.45 -3.19 12.56
C LYS A 56 -10.88 -4.01 11.40
N THR A 57 -11.63 -4.98 10.95
CA THR A 57 -11.23 -5.88 9.86
C THR A 57 -12.14 -5.72 8.66
N TYR A 58 -11.53 -5.57 7.48
CA TYR A 58 -12.21 -5.43 6.20
C TYR A 58 -11.76 -6.51 5.22
N ALA A 59 -12.69 -6.99 4.39
CA ALA A 59 -12.30 -7.58 3.12
C ALA A 59 -12.02 -6.45 2.13
N VAL A 60 -10.98 -6.61 1.33
CA VAL A 60 -10.55 -5.64 0.30
C VAL A 60 -10.60 -6.31 -1.05
N GLU A 61 -11.31 -5.71 -2.00
CA GLU A 61 -11.34 -6.11 -3.39
C GLU A 61 -10.99 -4.89 -4.25
N VAL A 62 -10.05 -5.06 -5.18
CA VAL A 62 -9.60 -4.01 -6.08
C VAL A 62 -9.68 -4.50 -7.52
N GLY A 63 -10.42 -3.79 -8.34
CA GLY A 63 -10.35 -3.88 -9.80
C GLY A 63 -9.72 -2.61 -10.35
N TYR A 64 -8.74 -2.75 -11.24
CA TYR A 64 -8.07 -1.63 -11.90
C TYR A 64 -7.95 -1.88 -13.39
N LYS A 65 -8.14 -0.82 -14.18
CA LYS A 65 -7.97 -0.80 -15.64
C LYS A 65 -7.25 0.49 -16.04
N LYS A 66 -6.17 0.34 -16.78
CA LYS A 66 -5.45 1.46 -17.39
C LYS A 66 -6.27 2.00 -18.56
N ALA A 67 -6.52 3.30 -18.59
CA ALA A 67 -7.16 4.04 -19.65
C ALA A 67 -6.47 5.41 -19.77
N ASP A 68 -7.04 6.37 -20.51
CA ASP A 68 -6.54 7.75 -20.56
C ASP A 68 -6.47 8.37 -19.16
N LYS A 69 -7.46 8.04 -18.32
CA LYS A 69 -7.40 8.18 -16.85
C LYS A 69 -7.52 6.81 -16.24
N ASP A 70 -6.74 6.52 -15.22
CA ASP A 70 -6.79 5.24 -14.52
C ASP A 70 -8.17 4.99 -13.90
N PHE A 71 -8.82 3.90 -14.27
CA PHE A 71 -10.08 3.46 -13.68
C PHE A 71 -9.81 2.46 -12.59
N PHE A 72 -10.50 2.61 -11.47
CA PHE A 72 -10.46 1.62 -10.41
C PHE A 72 -11.77 1.56 -9.63
N LYS A 73 -12.03 0.40 -9.06
CA LYS A 73 -13.06 0.15 -8.05
C LYS A 73 -12.38 -0.54 -6.89
N VAL A 74 -12.50 0.03 -5.70
CA VAL A 74 -12.06 -0.57 -4.44
C VAL A 74 -13.31 -0.81 -3.61
N THR A 75 -13.57 -2.04 -3.23
CA THR A 75 -14.64 -2.40 -2.30
C THR A 75 -14.00 -2.78 -0.97
N LEU A 76 -14.43 -2.11 0.09
CA LEU A 76 -14.05 -2.38 1.47
C LEU A 76 -15.30 -2.89 2.19
N THR A 77 -15.31 -4.16 2.59
CA THR A 77 -16.42 -4.76 3.33
C THR A 77 -16.03 -4.93 4.78
N ASP A 78 -16.68 -4.20 5.68
CA ASP A 78 -16.53 -4.39 7.12
C ASP A 78 -17.02 -5.79 7.48
N LYS A 79 -16.15 -6.61 8.08
CA LYS A 79 -16.46 -8.02 8.35
C LYS A 79 -17.39 -8.22 9.54
N GLU A 80 -17.45 -7.25 10.43
CA GLU A 80 -18.33 -7.29 11.60
C GLU A 80 -19.76 -6.84 11.24
N LEU A 81 -19.84 -5.71 10.53
CA LEU A 81 -21.12 -5.08 10.20
C LEU A 81 -21.70 -5.56 8.85
N ASN A 82 -20.90 -6.25 8.04
CA ASN A 82 -21.22 -6.63 6.66
C ASN A 82 -21.67 -5.43 5.81
N GLN A 83 -21.03 -4.27 6.03
CA GLN A 83 -21.28 -3.03 5.31
C GLN A 83 -20.17 -2.76 4.32
N GLU A 84 -20.56 -2.29 3.14
CA GLU A 84 -19.62 -1.97 2.07
C GLU A 84 -19.41 -0.47 1.95
N GLN A 85 -18.16 -0.10 1.69
CA GLN A 85 -17.77 1.18 1.14
C GLN A 85 -17.05 0.95 -0.19
N ILE A 86 -17.53 1.61 -1.23
CA ILE A 86 -16.96 1.47 -2.57
C ILE A 86 -16.31 2.79 -2.95
N ILE A 87 -15.05 2.74 -3.35
CA ILE A 87 -14.33 3.88 -3.89
C ILE A 87 -14.08 3.57 -5.35
N LEU A 88 -14.61 4.40 -6.23
CA LEU A 88 -14.46 4.18 -7.67
C LEU A 88 -13.95 5.45 -8.37
N ARG A 89 -13.18 5.24 -9.42
CA ARG A 89 -12.75 6.27 -10.36
C ARG A 89 -13.17 5.88 -11.77
N ASN A 90 -13.85 6.80 -12.44
CA ASN A 90 -14.21 6.72 -13.84
C ASN A 90 -13.98 8.08 -14.52
N ASP A 91 -14.45 8.26 -15.77
CA ASP A 91 -14.31 9.52 -16.53
C ASP A 91 -14.96 10.72 -15.83
N ALA A 92 -16.02 10.49 -15.06
CA ALA A 92 -16.73 11.54 -14.36
C ALA A 92 -16.06 12.00 -13.05
N GLY A 93 -15.05 11.26 -12.54
CA GLY A 93 -14.31 11.60 -11.33
C GLY A 93 -14.12 10.46 -10.33
N VAL A 94 -13.83 10.83 -9.10
CA VAL A 94 -13.68 9.90 -7.97
C VAL A 94 -14.92 9.98 -7.09
N PHE A 95 -15.45 8.82 -6.74
CA PHE A 95 -16.67 8.68 -5.95
C PHE A 95 -16.42 7.76 -4.75
N VAL A 96 -17.06 8.07 -3.63
CA VAL A 96 -17.25 7.14 -2.51
C VAL A 96 -18.72 6.83 -2.40
N VAL A 97 -19.03 5.55 -2.48
CA VAL A 97 -20.41 5.02 -2.41
C VAL A 97 -20.54 4.21 -1.13
N THR A 98 -21.58 4.50 -0.35
CA THR A 98 -21.95 3.71 0.83
C THR A 98 -23.36 3.14 0.59
N PRO A 99 -23.48 1.93 0.03
CA PRO A 99 -24.76 1.37 -0.38
C PRO A 99 -25.78 1.26 0.77
N SER A 100 -25.33 0.86 1.96
CA SER A 100 -26.17 0.73 3.15
C SER A 100 -26.85 2.03 3.59
N LEU A 101 -26.27 3.18 3.23
CA LEU A 101 -26.81 4.52 3.53
C LEU A 101 -27.47 5.17 2.30
N ASN A 102 -27.46 4.51 1.15
CA ASN A 102 -27.88 5.07 -0.14
C ASN A 102 -27.20 6.42 -0.43
N GLN A 103 -25.87 6.52 -0.13
CA GLN A 103 -25.10 7.74 -0.25
C GLN A 103 -23.99 7.61 -1.29
N ILE A 104 -23.82 8.68 -2.07
CA ILE A 104 -22.74 8.82 -3.05
C ILE A 104 -22.12 10.20 -2.85
N PHE A 105 -20.82 10.23 -2.62
CA PHE A 105 -20.03 11.45 -2.56
C PHE A 105 -19.09 11.51 -3.75
N LYS A 106 -19.11 12.62 -4.49
CA LYS A 106 -18.16 12.90 -5.55
C LYS A 106 -17.07 13.81 -4.99
N PHE A 107 -15.81 13.45 -5.20
CA PHE A 107 -14.70 14.31 -4.89
C PHE A 107 -14.44 15.30 -6.04
N GLU A 108 -14.21 16.56 -5.70
CA GLU A 108 -13.69 17.55 -6.64
C GLU A 108 -12.18 17.35 -6.75
N GLY A 109 -11.74 16.76 -7.86
CA GLY A 109 -10.35 16.44 -8.13
C GLY A 109 -10.01 14.96 -8.00
N ASP A 110 -8.73 14.70 -7.75
CA ASP A 110 -8.22 13.35 -7.54
C ASP A 110 -8.50 12.85 -6.12
N TRP A 111 -8.07 11.62 -5.84
CA TRP A 111 -8.15 10.99 -4.54
C TRP A 111 -7.75 11.96 -3.41
N PRO A 112 -8.46 11.95 -2.25
CA PRO A 112 -8.11 12.80 -1.12
C PRO A 112 -6.63 12.63 -0.74
N MET A 113 -5.85 13.72 -0.81
CA MET A 113 -4.39 13.70 -0.59
C MET A 113 -3.99 13.18 0.79
N ASN A 114 -4.92 13.14 1.72
CA ASN A 114 -4.70 12.76 3.12
C ASN A 114 -4.99 11.29 3.42
N SER A 115 -5.42 10.53 2.41
CA SER A 115 -5.80 9.13 2.60
C SER A 115 -4.75 8.22 1.96
N PRO A 116 -4.16 7.28 2.71
CA PRO A 116 -3.30 6.26 2.11
C PRO A 116 -4.08 5.44 1.09
N LYS A 117 -3.39 5.02 0.03
CA LYS A 117 -3.93 4.14 -1.01
C LYS A 117 -3.20 2.79 -0.99
N PRO A 118 -3.12 2.12 0.17
CA PRO A 118 -2.24 0.97 0.36
C PRO A 118 -2.65 -0.25 -0.46
N TYR A 119 -3.82 -0.21 -1.06
CA TYR A 119 -4.38 -1.27 -1.90
C TYR A 119 -4.25 -1.00 -3.41
N LEU A 120 -3.71 0.15 -3.83
CA LEU A 120 -3.50 0.45 -5.25
C LEU A 120 -2.04 0.17 -5.65
N LEU A 121 -1.82 -0.73 -6.63
CA LEU A 121 -0.48 -1.06 -7.12
C LEU A 121 0.27 0.15 -7.68
N GLN A 122 -0.41 1.16 -8.22
CA GLN A 122 0.21 2.40 -8.66
C GLN A 122 0.87 3.14 -7.50
N SER A 123 0.15 3.31 -6.39
CA SER A 123 0.71 3.94 -5.18
C SER A 123 1.87 3.12 -4.63
N ILE A 124 1.73 1.79 -4.57
CA ILE A 124 2.81 0.88 -4.17
C ILE A 124 4.01 1.00 -5.12
N SER A 125 3.77 1.13 -6.44
CA SER A 125 4.84 1.33 -7.41
C SER A 125 5.59 2.64 -7.20
N ASP A 126 4.87 3.72 -6.88
CA ASP A 126 5.48 5.02 -6.61
C ASP A 126 6.36 4.96 -5.35
N ILE A 127 5.92 4.22 -4.33
CA ILE A 127 6.69 3.96 -3.11
C ILE A 127 7.97 3.19 -3.44
N VAL A 128 7.86 2.06 -4.14
CA VAL A 128 9.01 1.21 -4.51
C VAL A 128 10.06 1.97 -5.32
N LYS A 129 9.61 2.88 -6.20
CA LYS A 129 10.48 3.74 -7.02
C LYS A 129 10.99 4.97 -6.28
N GLY A 130 10.42 5.28 -5.13
CA GLY A 130 10.78 6.43 -4.31
C GLY A 130 12.26 6.40 -3.90
N LYS A 131 12.86 7.59 -3.75
CA LYS A 131 14.27 7.73 -3.32
C LYS A 131 14.49 7.22 -1.90
N ASP A 132 13.45 7.26 -1.08
CA ASP A 132 13.48 6.84 0.33
C ASP A 132 13.15 5.36 0.53
N ALA A 133 12.91 4.62 -0.55
CA ALA A 133 12.65 3.18 -0.47
C ALA A 133 13.95 2.39 -0.30
N ALA A 134 13.99 1.59 0.76
CA ALA A 134 15.01 0.57 0.98
C ALA A 134 14.43 -0.80 0.59
N ILE A 135 15.18 -1.56 -0.23
CA ILE A 135 14.77 -2.89 -0.67
C ILE A 135 15.79 -3.91 -0.16
N LYS A 136 15.30 -4.90 0.57
CA LYS A 136 16.10 -5.97 1.13
C LYS A 136 15.58 -7.32 0.64
N GLU A 137 16.49 -8.18 0.16
CA GLU A 137 16.14 -9.57 -0.11
C GLU A 137 16.01 -10.33 1.21
N GLU A 138 14.91 -11.04 1.37
CA GLU A 138 14.60 -11.86 2.53
C GLU A 138 14.21 -13.28 2.12
N LYS A 139 14.14 -14.20 3.13
CA LYS A 139 13.69 -15.57 2.89
C LYS A 139 12.26 -15.56 2.35
N GLY A 140 12.11 -15.77 1.05
CA GLY A 140 10.80 -15.85 0.40
C GLY A 140 10.47 -14.69 -0.55
N GLY A 141 11.29 -13.63 -0.60
CA GLY A 141 11.04 -12.51 -1.51
C GLY A 141 11.82 -11.25 -1.19
N TYR A 142 11.15 -10.12 -1.29
CA TYR A 142 11.74 -8.78 -1.14
C TYR A 142 10.89 -7.93 -0.21
N LEU A 143 11.54 -7.40 0.82
CA LEU A 143 10.95 -6.42 1.73
C LEU A 143 11.32 -5.02 1.27
N VAL A 144 10.32 -4.18 1.04
CA VAL A 144 10.49 -2.76 0.75
C VAL A 144 10.07 -1.99 1.99
N THR A 145 10.94 -1.11 2.47
CA THR A 145 10.65 -0.19 3.58
C THR A 145 10.76 1.24 3.08
N SER A 146 9.78 2.08 3.38
CA SER A 146 9.77 3.49 2.99
C SER A 146 9.18 4.35 4.11
N LYS A 147 9.68 5.58 4.24
CA LYS A 147 9.04 6.58 5.10
C LYS A 147 7.73 7.03 4.49
N VAL A 148 6.74 7.25 5.34
CA VAL A 148 5.44 7.81 4.93
C VAL A 148 5.19 9.15 5.60
N SER A 149 4.54 10.04 4.85
CA SER A 149 4.11 11.34 5.37
C SER A 149 2.73 11.66 4.82
N TYR A 150 1.75 11.66 5.69
CA TYR A 150 0.39 12.07 5.38
C TYR A 150 0.08 13.39 6.08
N PRO A 151 -0.33 14.45 5.36
CA PRO A 151 -0.49 15.79 5.94
C PRO A 151 -1.37 15.85 7.18
N ASN A 152 -2.40 15.00 7.27
CA ASN A 152 -3.35 14.98 8.37
C ASN A 152 -3.16 13.79 9.33
N ASN A 153 -2.16 12.95 9.11
CA ASN A 153 -1.83 11.87 10.03
C ASN A 153 -0.33 11.87 10.34
N LYS A 154 0.05 12.69 11.31
CA LYS A 154 1.44 12.85 11.74
C LYS A 154 1.97 11.68 12.58
N ASN A 155 1.13 10.71 12.91
CA ASN A 155 1.53 9.53 13.68
C ASN A 155 2.18 8.48 12.81
N PHE A 156 1.83 8.37 11.54
CA PHE A 156 2.49 7.44 10.62
C PHE A 156 3.96 7.79 10.47
N ASP A 157 4.81 6.77 10.41
CA ASP A 157 6.27 6.90 10.33
C ASP A 157 6.82 6.20 9.08
N HIS A 158 6.55 4.92 8.95
CA HIS A 158 7.04 4.14 7.82
C HIS A 158 6.05 3.05 7.42
N GLU A 159 6.29 2.50 6.24
CA GLU A 159 5.56 1.35 5.73
C GLU A 159 6.52 0.26 5.28
N GLU A 160 6.06 -0.96 5.38
CA GLU A 160 6.73 -2.15 4.91
C GLU A 160 5.84 -2.88 3.90
N ILE A 161 6.44 -3.29 2.79
CA ILE A 161 5.75 -3.97 1.70
C ILE A 161 6.53 -5.24 1.35
N MET A 162 5.88 -6.39 1.44
CA MET A 162 6.48 -7.67 1.11
C MET A 162 6.02 -8.16 -0.25
N PHE A 163 6.98 -8.50 -1.08
CA PHE A 163 6.77 -9.19 -2.36
C PHE A 163 7.39 -10.58 -2.30
N ASP A 164 6.79 -11.54 -3.01
CA ASP A 164 7.45 -12.83 -3.23
C ASP A 164 8.57 -12.74 -4.30
N LYS A 165 9.24 -13.85 -4.57
CA LYS A 165 10.33 -13.92 -5.55
C LYS A 165 9.90 -13.59 -6.99
N ASP A 166 8.61 -13.75 -7.30
CA ASP A 166 7.99 -13.40 -8.57
C ASP A 166 7.45 -11.97 -8.59
N SER A 167 7.85 -11.14 -7.62
CA SER A 167 7.36 -9.76 -7.43
C SER A 167 5.83 -9.66 -7.32
N LYS A 168 5.18 -10.66 -6.72
CA LYS A 168 3.76 -10.60 -6.37
C LYS A 168 3.64 -10.03 -4.97
N LEU A 169 2.72 -9.10 -4.82
CA LEU A 169 2.41 -8.45 -3.55
C LEU A 169 1.83 -9.48 -2.56
N LYS A 170 2.40 -9.56 -1.37
CA LYS A 170 2.00 -10.46 -0.29
C LYS A 170 1.30 -9.74 0.85
N TRP A 171 1.91 -8.70 1.36
CA TRP A 171 1.34 -7.88 2.41
C TRP A 171 1.95 -6.49 2.40
N LEU A 172 1.23 -5.55 3.00
CA LEU A 172 1.66 -4.19 3.29
C LEU A 172 1.28 -3.85 4.72
N GLN A 173 2.15 -3.13 5.40
CA GLN A 173 1.94 -2.68 6.78
C GLN A 173 2.40 -1.23 6.93
N ILE A 174 1.60 -0.41 7.63
CA ILE A 174 1.94 0.98 7.97
C ILE A 174 2.10 1.06 9.48
N TYR A 175 3.21 1.60 9.92
CA TYR A 175 3.59 1.74 11.31
C TYR A 175 3.55 3.19 11.76
N ASN A 176 3.23 3.39 13.02
CA ASN A 176 3.36 4.68 13.69
C ASN A 176 4.79 4.86 14.25
N LYS A 177 5.04 6.02 14.86
CA LYS A 177 6.34 6.38 15.47
C LYS A 177 6.76 5.47 16.62
N ASP A 178 5.81 4.81 17.26
CA ASP A 178 6.06 3.85 18.36
C ASP A 178 6.29 2.44 17.82
N ASN A 179 6.41 2.29 16.50
CA ASN A 179 6.59 1.03 15.79
C ASN A 179 5.41 0.05 15.98
N THR A 180 4.21 0.60 16.19
CA THR A 180 2.97 -0.17 16.27
C THR A 180 2.29 -0.13 14.91
N SER A 181 1.82 -1.29 14.42
CA SER A 181 1.10 -1.38 13.15
C SER A 181 -0.29 -0.75 13.28
N GLU A 182 -0.56 0.30 12.52
CA GLU A 182 -1.88 0.94 12.47
C GLU A 182 -2.73 0.45 11.29
N LEU A 183 -2.09 -0.04 10.23
CA LEU A 183 -2.78 -0.63 9.09
C LEU A 183 -1.98 -1.81 8.57
N LYS A 184 -2.66 -2.91 8.30
CA LYS A 184 -2.08 -4.10 7.69
C LYS A 184 -3.01 -4.65 6.63
N ILE A 185 -2.46 -4.98 5.46
CA ILE A 185 -3.18 -5.70 4.41
C ILE A 185 -2.43 -6.97 4.08
N VAL A 186 -3.11 -8.10 4.11
CA VAL A 186 -2.61 -9.38 3.60
C VAL A 186 -3.36 -9.69 2.32
N PHE A 187 -2.64 -9.76 1.21
CA PHE A 187 -3.22 -10.03 -0.10
C PHE A 187 -3.31 -11.54 -0.34
N THR A 188 -4.51 -12.01 -0.60
CA THR A 188 -4.82 -13.42 -0.90
C THR A 188 -4.81 -13.69 -2.39
N LYS A 189 -5.05 -12.66 -3.20
CA LYS A 189 -5.04 -12.75 -4.66
C LYS A 189 -4.38 -11.52 -5.28
N SER A 190 -3.54 -11.75 -6.27
CA SER A 190 -2.93 -10.71 -7.09
C SER A 190 -2.80 -11.24 -8.52
N GLU A 191 -3.68 -10.81 -9.40
CA GLU A 191 -3.78 -11.29 -10.77
C GLU A 191 -3.75 -10.13 -11.77
N ASN A 192 -2.89 -10.25 -12.79
CA ASN A 192 -2.96 -9.39 -13.96
C ASN A 192 -4.04 -9.91 -14.90
N LYS A 193 -4.95 -9.05 -15.30
CA LYS A 193 -5.99 -9.36 -16.30
C LYS A 193 -5.63 -8.70 -17.64
N LYS A 194 -5.72 -9.44 -18.75
CA LYS A 194 -5.55 -8.85 -20.09
C LYS A 194 -6.74 -7.95 -20.48
N LYS A 195 -7.92 -8.21 -19.94
CA LYS A 195 -9.14 -7.38 -20.03
C LYS A 195 -9.99 -7.59 -18.79
N ILE A 196 -10.45 -6.52 -18.18
CA ILE A 196 -11.59 -6.53 -17.25
C ILE A 196 -12.82 -6.22 -18.10
N LYS A 197 -13.90 -6.98 -17.96
CA LYS A 197 -15.17 -6.66 -18.60
C LYS A 197 -15.70 -5.36 -18.01
N ASP A 198 -16.26 -4.53 -18.86
CA ASP A 198 -16.98 -3.32 -18.46
C ASP A 198 -18.38 -3.79 -18.01
N ASP A 199 -18.56 -4.01 -16.71
CA ASP A 199 -19.87 -4.27 -16.08
C ASP A 199 -20.36 -3.03 -15.36
#